data_a0a1289b4df993bd4cf7df06426f1723
#
_entry.id   a0a1289b4df993bd4cf7df06426f1723
#
_cell.length_a   1.000
_cell.length_b   1.000
_cell.length_c   1.000
_cell.angle_alpha   90.00
_cell.angle_beta   90.00
_cell.angle_gamma   90.00
#
_symmetry.space_group_name_H-M   'P 1'
#
loop_
_entity.id
_entity.type
_entity.pdbx_description
1 polymer ?
#
loop_
_entity_poly.entity_id
_entity_poly.type
_entity_poly.pdbx_seq_one_letter_code
_entity_poly.pdbx_strand_id
1 'polypeptide(L)'
;MTESTATSAGLKGVVAGRSSICLIDGEQGLLAYRGYDIHDLAKHSTFEETTYLLWEGKLPTRADLADFTTMLAEQRSVPESVLDLIVNSPIDAPPMATLRTAVSALGAADPLGEDMSPKANRTKAARLTAQIATLTAAIERCRHRLEPISPDPALNHAANFLYMVRGERASTAASRAFDVALVMHADHGFNASTFSSRVTAATLSDMHSAITSAIGTLKGPLHGGANQRVKEMLDEIGSPDCVVGYVDKTLAAKKRIMGFGHRVYRVEDPRGRHLKAHAEKLQDEGDPMMLETSARLIEVMHQRKGLSINVDFYSASLYTYLRLPPDLFPNLFAISRIAGWAAHILEQYADNQLIRPRSEYRGPGQRRYRPLGER
;
A
#
# COMPACT_ATOMS: atom_id res chain seq x y z
N MET A 1 -35.98 7.30 -24.66
CA MET A 1 -36.01 6.59 -23.37
C MET A 1 -34.69 6.87 -22.69
N THR A 2 -34.68 7.76 -21.72
CA THR A 2 -33.47 8.09 -20.91
C THR A 2 -33.36 7.05 -19.83
N GLU A 3 -32.44 6.10 -19.96
CA GLU A 3 -32.04 5.24 -18.85
C GLU A 3 -31.64 6.11 -17.68
N SER A 4 -32.40 6.07 -16.62
CA SER A 4 -32.05 6.65 -15.33
C SER A 4 -30.83 5.89 -14.79
N THR A 5 -29.63 6.35 -15.09
CA THR A 5 -28.40 5.86 -14.45
C THR A 5 -28.44 6.30 -13.00
N ALA A 6 -28.85 5.39 -12.11
CA ALA A 6 -28.81 5.63 -10.68
C ALA A 6 -27.37 5.96 -10.28
N THR A 7 -27.15 7.18 -9.77
CA THR A 7 -25.84 7.60 -9.27
C THR A 7 -25.49 6.82 -8.01
N SER A 8 -24.45 6.00 -8.08
CA SER A 8 -23.96 5.24 -6.91
C SER A 8 -22.96 6.07 -6.13
N ALA A 9 -23.28 6.36 -4.86
CA ALA A 9 -22.37 7.11 -3.96
C ALA A 9 -21.03 6.39 -3.81
N GLY A 10 -19.94 7.09 -4.12
CA GLY A 10 -18.59 6.55 -4.04
C GLY A 10 -18.34 5.39 -5.02
N LEU A 11 -19.04 5.33 -6.15
CA LEU A 11 -18.94 4.29 -7.19
C LEU A 11 -19.19 2.86 -6.66
N LYS A 12 -19.93 2.69 -5.57
CA LYS A 12 -20.21 1.37 -5.01
C LYS A 12 -20.99 0.52 -6.03
N GLY A 13 -20.42 -0.66 -6.37
CA GLY A 13 -21.01 -1.59 -7.34
C GLY A 13 -20.85 -1.17 -8.82
N VAL A 14 -20.15 -0.08 -9.11
CA VAL A 14 -19.83 0.36 -10.47
C VAL A 14 -18.55 -0.31 -10.93
N VAL A 15 -18.58 -0.97 -12.10
CA VAL A 15 -17.39 -1.47 -12.79
C VAL A 15 -16.76 -0.30 -13.54
N ALA A 16 -15.65 0.22 -13.00
CA ALA A 16 -14.99 1.41 -13.53
C ALA A 16 -14.01 1.13 -14.69
N GLY A 17 -13.69 -0.13 -14.95
CA GLY A 17 -12.79 -0.53 -16.04
C GLY A 17 -12.51 -2.03 -16.01
N ARG A 18 -11.67 -2.47 -16.95
CA ARG A 18 -11.20 -3.85 -17.04
C ARG A 18 -9.73 -3.92 -16.64
N SER A 19 -9.31 -5.03 -16.07
CA SER A 19 -7.91 -5.31 -15.71
C SER A 19 -7.68 -6.81 -15.72
N SER A 20 -6.49 -7.22 -16.12
CA SER A 20 -6.02 -8.60 -16.07
C SER A 20 -5.08 -8.90 -14.90
N ILE A 21 -4.86 -7.91 -14.00
CA ILE A 21 -3.81 -7.97 -12.98
C ILE A 21 -4.25 -8.74 -11.74
N CYS A 22 -5.45 -8.46 -11.23
CA CYS A 22 -5.91 -8.98 -9.95
C CYS A 22 -7.36 -9.48 -10.04
N LEU A 23 -7.58 -10.73 -9.64
CA LEU A 23 -8.89 -11.32 -9.46
C LEU A 23 -9.25 -11.31 -7.97
N ILE A 24 -10.43 -10.79 -7.64
CA ILE A 24 -10.96 -10.77 -6.28
C ILE A 24 -12.39 -11.30 -6.30
N ASP A 25 -12.65 -12.35 -5.52
CA ASP A 25 -13.99 -12.82 -5.21
C ASP A 25 -14.25 -12.64 -3.72
N GLY A 26 -15.06 -11.66 -3.38
CA GLY A 26 -15.36 -11.31 -2.00
C GLY A 26 -16.25 -12.32 -1.29
N GLU A 27 -17.08 -13.07 -2.00
CA GLU A 27 -17.95 -14.08 -1.42
C GLU A 27 -17.20 -15.36 -1.08
N GLN A 28 -16.22 -15.72 -1.93
CA GLN A 28 -15.38 -16.90 -1.73
C GLN A 28 -14.10 -16.61 -0.93
N GLY A 29 -13.78 -15.34 -0.66
CA GLY A 29 -12.53 -14.95 -0.02
C GLY A 29 -11.30 -15.22 -0.90
N LEU A 30 -11.47 -15.13 -2.23
CA LEU A 30 -10.41 -15.42 -3.20
C LEU A 30 -9.68 -14.15 -3.58
N LEU A 31 -8.36 -14.23 -3.61
CA LEU A 31 -7.45 -13.25 -4.18
C LEU A 31 -6.43 -13.97 -5.05
N ALA A 32 -6.28 -13.52 -6.29
CA ALA A 32 -5.26 -14.06 -7.19
C ALA A 32 -4.59 -12.94 -7.99
N TYR A 33 -3.28 -13.01 -8.15
CA TYR A 33 -2.50 -12.12 -9.01
C TYR A 33 -2.21 -12.84 -10.33
N ARG A 34 -2.68 -12.28 -11.45
CA ARG A 34 -2.54 -12.88 -12.78
C ARG A 34 -2.98 -14.37 -12.83
N GLY A 35 -3.99 -14.72 -12.03
CA GLY A 35 -4.52 -16.09 -11.95
C GLY A 35 -3.83 -17.00 -10.93
N TYR A 36 -2.72 -16.58 -10.31
CA TYR A 36 -2.05 -17.35 -9.25
C TYR A 36 -2.63 -17.00 -7.88
N ASP A 37 -3.01 -18.02 -7.14
CA ASP A 37 -3.63 -17.87 -5.82
C ASP A 37 -2.68 -17.20 -4.83
N ILE A 38 -3.22 -16.30 -4.01
CA ILE A 38 -2.43 -15.53 -3.03
C ILE A 38 -1.77 -16.42 -1.98
N HIS A 39 -2.36 -17.60 -1.68
CA HIS A 39 -1.80 -18.54 -0.73
C HIS A 39 -0.54 -19.22 -1.26
N ASP A 40 -0.50 -19.52 -2.56
CA ASP A 40 0.67 -20.09 -3.21
C ASP A 40 1.78 -19.03 -3.31
N LEU A 41 1.43 -17.80 -3.67
CA LEU A 41 2.38 -16.70 -3.71
C LEU A 41 2.98 -16.41 -2.33
N ALA A 42 2.17 -16.37 -1.26
CA ALA A 42 2.65 -16.19 0.11
C ALA A 42 3.67 -17.26 0.53
N LYS A 43 3.44 -18.50 0.11
CA LYS A 43 4.25 -19.65 0.50
C LYS A 43 5.53 -19.76 -0.31
N HIS A 44 5.46 -19.54 -1.60
CA HIS A 44 6.51 -19.91 -2.55
C HIS A 44 7.20 -18.72 -3.23
N SER A 45 6.52 -17.60 -3.39
CA SER A 45 7.04 -16.43 -4.12
C SER A 45 7.84 -15.47 -3.22
N THR A 46 8.56 -14.57 -3.87
CA THR A 46 9.19 -13.39 -3.27
C THR A 46 8.51 -12.12 -3.78
N PHE A 47 8.83 -10.96 -3.20
CA PHE A 47 8.31 -9.69 -3.69
C PHE A 47 8.79 -9.40 -5.13
N GLU A 48 10.05 -9.68 -5.44
CA GLU A 48 10.60 -9.50 -6.79
C GLU A 48 9.87 -10.39 -7.80
N GLU A 49 9.67 -11.68 -7.48
CA GLU A 49 8.95 -12.61 -8.36
C GLU A 49 7.49 -12.19 -8.55
N THR A 50 6.82 -11.79 -7.46
CA THR A 50 5.44 -11.27 -7.51
C THR A 50 5.35 -9.98 -8.33
N THR A 51 6.33 -9.07 -8.21
CA THR A 51 6.39 -7.84 -9.01
C THR A 51 6.56 -8.17 -10.50
N TYR A 52 7.46 -9.09 -10.83
CA TYR A 52 7.62 -9.59 -12.19
C TYR A 52 6.31 -10.17 -12.74
N LEU A 53 5.65 -11.04 -11.96
CA LEU A 53 4.37 -11.63 -12.32
C LEU A 53 3.31 -10.56 -12.62
N LEU A 54 3.16 -9.56 -11.77
CA LEU A 54 2.19 -8.47 -11.94
C LEU A 54 2.43 -7.70 -13.25
N TRP A 55 3.69 -7.47 -13.59
CA TRP A 55 4.06 -6.68 -14.77
C TRP A 55 4.06 -7.48 -16.06
N GLU A 56 4.61 -8.72 -16.06
CA GLU A 56 4.75 -9.56 -17.25
C GLU A 56 3.56 -10.49 -17.50
N GLY A 57 2.68 -10.67 -16.51
CA GLY A 57 1.52 -11.56 -16.61
C GLY A 57 1.86 -13.06 -16.54
N LYS A 58 3.11 -13.44 -16.25
CA LYS A 58 3.59 -14.81 -16.11
C LYS A 58 4.68 -14.91 -15.05
N LEU A 59 4.86 -16.08 -14.45
CA LEU A 59 6.01 -16.34 -13.58
C LEU A 59 7.31 -16.29 -14.38
N PRO A 60 8.40 -15.76 -13.76
CA PRO A 60 9.72 -15.76 -14.39
C PRO A 60 10.34 -17.14 -14.43
N THR A 61 11.20 -17.39 -15.41
CA THR A 61 12.21 -18.44 -15.30
C THR A 61 13.24 -18.05 -14.23
N ARG A 62 14.11 -19.00 -13.82
CA ARG A 62 15.20 -18.69 -12.88
C ARG A 62 16.12 -17.58 -13.40
N ALA A 63 16.41 -17.58 -14.69
CA ALA A 63 17.23 -16.56 -15.32
C ALA A 63 16.52 -15.19 -15.31
N ASP A 64 15.24 -15.14 -15.76
CA ASP A 64 14.45 -13.92 -15.76
C ASP A 64 14.35 -13.31 -14.35
N LEU A 65 14.17 -14.13 -13.30
CA LEU A 65 14.09 -13.65 -11.93
C LEU A 65 15.43 -13.09 -11.45
N ALA A 66 16.54 -13.73 -11.79
CA ALA A 66 17.88 -13.27 -11.42
C ALA A 66 18.18 -11.90 -12.07
N ASP A 67 17.91 -11.77 -13.37
CA ASP A 67 18.08 -10.53 -14.12
C ASP A 67 17.18 -9.41 -13.58
N PHE A 68 15.92 -9.72 -13.29
CA PHE A 68 14.96 -8.76 -12.75
C PHE A 68 15.36 -8.29 -11.35
N THR A 69 15.80 -9.21 -10.47
CA THR A 69 16.26 -8.88 -9.12
C THR A 69 17.50 -7.99 -9.16
N THR A 70 18.44 -8.29 -10.05
CA THR A 70 19.64 -7.48 -10.26
C THR A 70 19.27 -6.09 -10.76
N MET A 71 18.39 -6.01 -11.76
CA MET A 71 17.89 -4.75 -12.31
C MET A 71 17.22 -3.89 -11.23
N LEU A 72 16.39 -4.47 -10.36
CA LEU A 72 15.78 -3.73 -9.24
C LEU A 72 16.85 -3.25 -8.24
N ALA A 73 17.85 -4.08 -7.93
CA ALA A 73 18.92 -3.71 -6.99
C ALA A 73 19.74 -2.51 -7.50
N GLU A 74 20.04 -2.47 -8.79
CA GLU A 74 20.76 -1.37 -9.45
C GLU A 74 19.97 -0.04 -9.46
N GLN A 75 18.62 -0.10 -9.36
CA GLN A 75 17.77 1.10 -9.38
C GLN A 75 17.49 1.69 -7.98
N ARG A 76 18.11 1.17 -6.90
CA ARG A 76 17.83 1.60 -5.51
C ARG A 76 18.40 2.98 -5.16
N SER A 77 19.41 3.45 -5.88
CA SER A 77 20.02 4.75 -5.62
C SER A 77 19.04 5.89 -5.86
N VAL A 78 19.05 6.87 -4.97
CA VAL A 78 18.23 8.08 -5.02
C VAL A 78 19.16 9.26 -5.31
N PRO A 79 18.78 10.22 -6.21
CA PRO A 79 19.54 11.43 -6.45
C PRO A 79 19.79 12.22 -5.14
N GLU A 80 21.01 12.76 -4.99
CA GLU A 80 21.42 13.52 -3.80
C GLU A 80 20.46 14.69 -3.50
N SER A 81 20.02 15.41 -4.54
CA SER A 81 19.05 16.51 -4.39
C SER A 81 17.72 16.10 -3.78
N VAL A 82 17.30 14.82 -3.95
CA VAL A 82 16.07 14.29 -3.35
C VAL A 82 16.35 13.82 -1.92
N LEU A 83 17.54 13.30 -1.63
CA LEU A 83 17.97 13.00 -0.26
C LEU A 83 18.09 14.29 0.56
N ASP A 84 18.69 15.34 0.01
CA ASP A 84 18.76 16.68 0.64
C ASP A 84 17.38 17.23 0.99
N LEU A 85 16.38 17.04 0.13
CA LEU A 85 15.00 17.41 0.41
C LEU A 85 14.47 16.67 1.65
N ILE A 86 14.78 15.38 1.81
CA ILE A 86 14.38 14.59 2.98
C ILE A 86 15.11 15.07 4.24
N VAL A 87 16.43 15.26 4.16
CA VAL A 87 17.26 15.73 5.28
C VAL A 87 16.80 17.09 5.79
N ASN A 88 16.39 17.99 4.89
CA ASN A 88 15.92 19.34 5.22
C ASN A 88 14.41 19.39 5.51
N SER A 89 13.68 18.28 5.46
CA SER A 89 12.26 18.26 5.84
C SER A 89 12.08 18.43 7.35
N PRO A 90 10.97 19.04 7.80
CA PRO A 90 10.65 19.10 9.22
C PRO A 90 10.66 17.70 9.86
N ILE A 91 11.30 17.58 11.02
CA ILE A 91 11.50 16.29 11.70
C ILE A 91 10.18 15.64 12.15
N ASP A 92 9.16 16.44 12.39
CA ASP A 92 7.80 16.06 12.78
C ASP A 92 6.85 15.91 11.58
N ALA A 93 7.37 16.09 10.35
CA ALA A 93 6.56 15.89 9.15
C ALA A 93 6.05 14.43 9.07
N PRO A 94 4.75 14.20 8.79
CA PRO A 94 4.26 12.84 8.61
C PRO A 94 5.02 12.12 7.50
N PRO A 95 5.52 10.87 7.72
CA PRO A 95 6.36 10.15 6.75
C PRO A 95 5.77 10.06 5.34
N MET A 96 4.46 9.82 5.24
CA MET A 96 3.75 9.78 3.95
C MET A 96 3.71 11.14 3.23
N ALA A 97 3.78 12.26 3.95
CA ALA A 97 3.83 13.58 3.32
C ALA A 97 5.21 13.81 2.68
N THR A 98 6.26 13.47 3.40
CA THR A 98 7.64 13.55 2.90
C THR A 98 7.85 12.59 1.73
N LEU A 99 7.36 11.34 1.81
CA LEU A 99 7.45 10.38 0.71
C LEU A 99 6.77 10.89 -0.56
N ARG A 100 5.55 11.43 -0.45
CA ARG A 100 4.83 12.01 -1.59
C ARG A 100 5.63 13.13 -2.27
N THR A 101 6.23 14.02 -1.48
CA THR A 101 7.04 15.13 -1.97
C THR A 101 8.32 14.62 -2.65
N ALA A 102 9.01 13.66 -2.01
CA ALA A 102 10.22 13.05 -2.56
C ALA A 102 9.96 12.34 -3.89
N VAL A 103 8.87 11.58 -4.02
CA VAL A 103 8.51 10.90 -5.28
C VAL A 103 8.18 11.91 -6.39
N SER A 104 7.52 13.02 -6.06
CA SER A 104 7.31 14.11 -7.03
C SER A 104 8.63 14.75 -7.47
N ALA A 105 9.57 14.96 -6.55
CA ALA A 105 10.90 15.47 -6.85
C ALA A 105 11.74 14.49 -7.71
N LEU A 106 11.59 13.17 -7.49
CA LEU A 106 12.21 12.17 -8.38
C LEU A 106 11.78 12.37 -9.83
N GLY A 107 10.50 12.70 -10.08
CA GLY A 107 10.00 12.94 -11.43
C GLY A 107 10.70 14.11 -12.13
N ALA A 108 10.95 15.19 -11.39
CA ALA A 108 11.69 16.34 -11.91
C ALA A 108 13.19 16.04 -12.17
N ALA A 109 13.76 15.07 -11.46
CA ALA A 109 15.15 14.66 -11.59
C ALA A 109 15.36 13.49 -12.58
N ASP A 110 14.29 12.82 -13.03
CA ASP A 110 14.39 11.66 -13.92
C ASP A 110 14.58 12.09 -15.39
N PRO A 111 15.72 11.77 -16.04
CA PRO A 111 15.95 12.10 -17.44
C PRO A 111 14.96 11.41 -18.40
N LEU A 112 14.29 10.34 -17.96
CA LEU A 112 13.23 9.65 -18.69
C LEU A 112 11.82 10.12 -18.32
N GLY A 113 11.69 11.16 -17.48
CA GLY A 113 10.41 11.59 -16.91
C GLY A 113 9.31 11.69 -17.96
N GLU A 114 9.55 12.45 -19.02
CA GLU A 114 8.60 12.72 -20.11
C GLU A 114 8.59 11.65 -21.22
N ASP A 115 9.52 10.69 -21.23
CA ASP A 115 9.51 9.61 -22.22
C ASP A 115 8.41 8.59 -21.92
N MET A 116 7.37 8.57 -22.76
CA MET A 116 6.22 7.67 -22.64
C MET A 116 6.39 6.34 -23.38
N SER A 117 7.57 6.04 -23.93
CA SER A 117 7.82 4.75 -24.58
C SER A 117 7.65 3.58 -23.60
N PRO A 118 7.20 2.40 -24.07
CA PRO A 118 7.04 1.22 -23.20
C PRO A 118 8.32 0.87 -22.43
N LYS A 119 9.48 1.02 -23.07
CA LYS A 119 10.79 0.76 -22.46
C LYS A 119 11.09 1.76 -21.33
N ALA A 120 10.90 3.06 -21.57
CA ALA A 120 11.12 4.10 -20.56
C ALA A 120 10.15 3.93 -19.38
N ASN A 121 8.87 3.65 -19.64
CA ASN A 121 7.88 3.40 -18.60
C ASN A 121 8.24 2.18 -17.75
N ARG A 122 8.79 1.13 -18.35
CA ARG A 122 9.30 -0.03 -17.66
C ARG A 122 10.46 0.32 -16.73
N THR A 123 11.42 1.12 -17.23
CA THR A 123 12.56 1.58 -16.44
C THR A 123 12.10 2.46 -15.27
N LYS A 124 11.15 3.38 -15.49
CA LYS A 124 10.56 4.22 -14.44
C LYS A 124 9.85 3.37 -13.37
N ALA A 125 9.09 2.35 -13.78
CA ALA A 125 8.44 1.43 -12.86
C ALA A 125 9.45 0.71 -11.95
N ALA A 126 10.54 0.19 -12.53
CA ALA A 126 11.61 -0.47 -11.77
C ALA A 126 12.29 0.50 -10.80
N ARG A 127 12.64 1.68 -11.28
CA ARG A 127 13.27 2.75 -10.50
C ARG A 127 12.40 3.16 -9.31
N LEU A 128 11.14 3.49 -9.54
CA LEU A 128 10.20 3.89 -8.49
C LEU A 128 9.98 2.77 -7.48
N THR A 129 9.83 1.51 -7.94
CA THR A 129 9.67 0.36 -7.05
C THR A 129 10.87 0.20 -6.11
N ALA A 130 12.08 0.35 -6.63
CA ALA A 130 13.30 0.25 -5.84
C ALA A 130 13.50 1.45 -4.91
N GLN A 131 13.28 2.67 -5.41
CA GLN A 131 13.58 3.93 -4.71
C GLN A 131 12.59 4.25 -3.59
N ILE A 132 11.30 3.87 -3.67
CA ILE A 132 10.32 4.11 -2.61
C ILE A 132 10.77 3.47 -1.28
N ALA A 133 11.40 2.30 -1.33
CA ALA A 133 11.96 1.66 -0.15
C ALA A 133 13.14 2.47 0.42
N THR A 134 14.06 2.92 -0.43
CA THR A 134 15.21 3.74 -0.02
C THR A 134 14.76 5.09 0.56
N LEU A 135 13.81 5.76 -0.10
CA LEU A 135 13.23 7.02 0.40
C LEU A 135 12.57 6.83 1.77
N THR A 136 11.79 5.76 1.93
CA THR A 136 11.11 5.47 3.21
C THR A 136 12.12 5.21 4.33
N ALA A 137 13.18 4.46 4.06
CA ALA A 137 14.24 4.24 5.03
C ALA A 137 15.00 5.52 5.38
N ALA A 138 15.32 6.36 4.39
CA ALA A 138 15.95 7.67 4.61
C ALA A 138 15.06 8.59 5.46
N ILE A 139 13.76 8.66 5.15
CA ILE A 139 12.78 9.44 5.93
C ILE A 139 12.80 9.01 7.40
N GLU A 140 12.74 7.70 7.67
CA GLU A 140 12.73 7.19 9.04
C GLU A 140 14.01 7.53 9.78
N ARG A 141 15.16 7.35 9.17
CA ARG A 141 16.45 7.67 9.80
C ARG A 141 16.61 9.17 10.07
N CYS A 142 16.29 10.01 9.10
CA CYS A 142 16.40 11.47 9.26
C CYS A 142 15.48 12.01 10.38
N ARG A 143 14.30 11.43 10.57
CA ARG A 143 13.40 11.79 11.69
C ARG A 143 14.05 11.51 13.06
N HIS A 144 14.93 10.53 13.13
CA HIS A 144 15.72 10.19 14.32
C HIS A 144 17.11 10.85 14.34
N ARG A 145 17.38 11.81 13.44
CA ARG A 145 18.67 12.50 13.29
C ARG A 145 19.83 11.54 12.98
N LEU A 146 19.51 10.47 12.26
CA LEU A 146 20.48 9.50 11.78
C LEU A 146 20.71 9.70 10.28
N GLU A 147 21.95 9.48 9.83
CA GLU A 147 22.28 9.53 8.40
C GLU A 147 21.57 8.42 7.62
N PRO A 148 21.08 8.70 6.41
CA PRO A 148 20.59 7.66 5.51
C PRO A 148 21.67 6.59 5.25
N ILE A 149 21.25 5.34 5.13
CA ILE A 149 22.13 4.21 4.79
C ILE A 149 21.96 3.88 3.31
N SER A 150 23.09 3.72 2.62
CA SER A 150 23.11 3.29 1.23
C SER A 150 22.56 1.86 1.08
N PRO A 151 21.81 1.56 0.01
CA PRO A 151 21.35 0.20 -0.27
C PRO A 151 22.50 -0.81 -0.39
N ASP A 152 22.30 -2.01 0.12
CA ASP A 152 23.21 -3.15 -0.08
C ASP A 152 22.72 -3.97 -1.30
N PRO A 153 23.47 -4.02 -2.42
CA PRO A 153 23.04 -4.75 -3.62
C PRO A 153 22.98 -6.26 -3.43
N ALA A 154 23.64 -6.82 -2.40
CA ALA A 154 23.63 -8.25 -2.12
C ALA A 154 22.36 -8.72 -1.41
N LEU A 155 21.54 -7.80 -0.92
CA LEU A 155 20.30 -8.11 -0.21
C LEU A 155 19.08 -8.05 -1.18
N ASN A 156 18.09 -8.92 -0.97
CA ASN A 156 16.80 -8.81 -1.63
C ASN A 156 16.05 -7.54 -1.16
N HIS A 157 14.95 -7.22 -1.81
CA HIS A 157 14.22 -5.95 -1.55
C HIS A 157 13.81 -5.80 -0.08
N ALA A 158 13.22 -6.84 0.51
CA ALA A 158 12.75 -6.84 1.89
C ALA A 158 13.91 -6.73 2.89
N ALA A 159 14.95 -7.55 2.75
CA ALA A 159 16.11 -7.52 3.62
C ALA A 159 16.88 -6.19 3.53
N ASN A 160 17.00 -5.64 2.32
CA ASN A 160 17.65 -4.35 2.08
C ASN A 160 16.89 -3.20 2.76
N PHE A 161 15.56 -3.18 2.68
CA PHE A 161 14.77 -2.16 3.38
C PHE A 161 15.00 -2.21 4.89
N LEU A 162 14.90 -3.40 5.51
CA LEU A 162 15.12 -3.57 6.95
C LEU A 162 16.55 -3.18 7.35
N TYR A 163 17.54 -3.50 6.52
CA TYR A 163 18.93 -3.08 6.72
C TYR A 163 19.05 -1.56 6.70
N MET A 164 18.51 -0.88 5.71
CA MET A 164 18.59 0.58 5.58
C MET A 164 17.91 1.31 6.75
N VAL A 165 16.82 0.77 7.28
CA VAL A 165 16.13 1.38 8.44
C VAL A 165 16.90 1.16 9.72
N ARG A 166 17.38 -0.06 9.98
CA ARG A 166 17.98 -0.47 11.27
C ARG A 166 19.47 -0.17 11.39
N GLY A 167 20.21 -0.16 10.27
CA GLY A 167 21.66 -0.09 10.24
C GLY A 167 22.37 -1.43 10.44
N GLU A 168 21.61 -2.50 10.58
CA GLU A 168 22.09 -3.87 10.73
C GLU A 168 21.26 -4.86 9.90
N ARG A 169 21.86 -5.98 9.52
CA ARG A 169 21.17 -7.02 8.77
C ARG A 169 20.11 -7.69 9.64
N ALA A 170 18.89 -7.76 9.15
CA ALA A 170 17.79 -8.48 9.80
C ALA A 170 18.03 -10.02 9.73
N SER A 171 17.42 -10.75 10.66
CA SER A 171 17.39 -12.22 10.61
C SER A 171 16.69 -12.71 9.33
N THR A 172 16.98 -13.95 8.93
CA THR A 172 16.29 -14.59 7.80
C THR A 172 14.77 -14.65 8.04
N ALA A 173 14.35 -14.90 9.28
CA ALA A 173 12.93 -14.94 9.66
C ALA A 173 12.27 -13.56 9.50
N ALA A 174 12.90 -12.49 9.99
CA ALA A 174 12.40 -11.13 9.85
C ALA A 174 12.36 -10.67 8.38
N SER A 175 13.40 -10.97 7.60
CA SER A 175 13.45 -10.65 6.18
C SER A 175 12.35 -11.38 5.40
N ARG A 176 12.12 -12.68 5.66
CA ARG A 176 11.04 -13.43 5.01
C ARG A 176 9.65 -12.94 5.45
N ALA A 177 9.49 -12.59 6.72
CA ALA A 177 8.23 -12.08 7.22
C ALA A 177 7.84 -10.75 6.55
N PHE A 178 8.80 -9.84 6.37
CA PHE A 178 8.57 -8.60 5.65
C PHE A 178 8.34 -8.84 4.15
N ASP A 179 9.08 -9.75 3.52
CA ASP A 179 8.90 -10.13 2.13
C ASP A 179 7.48 -10.65 1.85
N VAL A 180 6.97 -11.55 2.72
CA VAL A 180 5.57 -12.02 2.62
C VAL A 180 4.58 -10.87 2.82
N ALA A 181 4.84 -9.94 3.74
CA ALA A 181 3.99 -8.76 3.89
C ALA A 181 3.95 -7.91 2.62
N LEU A 182 5.08 -7.75 1.94
CA LEU A 182 5.15 -7.06 0.65
C LEU A 182 4.33 -7.78 -0.41
N VAL A 183 4.41 -9.11 -0.51
CA VAL A 183 3.58 -9.92 -1.44
C VAL A 183 2.10 -9.74 -1.15
N MET A 184 1.68 -9.78 0.14
CA MET A 184 0.27 -9.67 0.55
C MET A 184 -0.35 -8.29 0.25
N HIS A 185 0.45 -7.25 0.18
CA HIS A 185 -0.03 -5.90 -0.08
C HIS A 185 0.25 -5.42 -1.52
N ALA A 186 0.92 -6.23 -2.36
CA ALA A 186 1.40 -5.81 -3.68
C ALA A 186 0.29 -5.30 -4.59
N ASP A 187 -0.89 -5.94 -4.60
CA ASP A 187 -2.05 -5.44 -5.33
C ASP A 187 -3.39 -5.78 -4.65
N HIS A 188 -4.45 -5.07 -5.02
CA HIS A 188 -5.82 -5.35 -4.62
C HIS A 188 -6.81 -4.65 -5.58
N GLY A 189 -6.65 -4.86 -6.87
CA GLY A 189 -7.52 -4.35 -7.93
C GLY A 189 -7.67 -2.82 -7.91
N PHE A 190 -8.85 -2.32 -8.29
CA PHE A 190 -9.14 -0.87 -8.33
C PHE A 190 -9.51 -0.32 -6.94
N ASN A 191 -8.61 -0.51 -5.96
CA ASN A 191 -8.70 0.26 -4.71
C ASN A 191 -8.50 1.76 -4.97
N ALA A 192 -8.77 2.60 -3.96
CA ALA A 192 -8.78 4.05 -4.15
C ALA A 192 -7.47 4.62 -4.71
N SER A 193 -6.31 4.17 -4.23
CA SER A 193 -5.02 4.68 -4.71
C SER A 193 -4.65 4.15 -6.10
N THR A 194 -4.95 2.89 -6.41
CA THR A 194 -4.79 2.33 -7.76
C THR A 194 -5.70 3.06 -8.75
N PHE A 195 -6.95 3.32 -8.39
CA PHE A 195 -7.86 4.05 -9.26
C PHE A 195 -7.40 5.50 -9.49
N SER A 196 -6.92 6.18 -8.45
CA SER A 196 -6.33 7.52 -8.56
C SER A 196 -5.13 7.55 -9.52
N SER A 197 -4.21 6.57 -9.42
CA SER A 197 -3.07 6.48 -10.34
C SER A 197 -3.50 6.23 -11.79
N ARG A 198 -4.51 5.38 -12.01
CA ARG A 198 -5.07 5.14 -13.36
C ARG A 198 -5.75 6.37 -13.93
N VAL A 199 -6.46 7.17 -13.12
CA VAL A 199 -7.05 8.45 -13.56
C VAL A 199 -5.97 9.41 -14.04
N THR A 200 -4.87 9.53 -13.28
CA THR A 200 -3.72 10.36 -13.68
C THR A 200 -3.05 9.82 -14.93
N ALA A 201 -2.74 8.53 -14.97
CA ALA A 201 -2.13 7.88 -16.14
C ALA A 201 -3.00 7.97 -17.40
N ALA A 202 -4.33 7.91 -17.26
CA ALA A 202 -5.28 8.02 -18.36
C ALA A 202 -5.21 9.37 -19.11
N THR A 203 -4.66 10.40 -18.48
CA THR A 203 -4.38 11.70 -19.13
C THR A 203 -3.08 11.72 -19.92
N LEU A 204 -2.33 10.60 -19.95
CA LEU A 204 -0.97 10.49 -20.44
C LEU A 204 0.05 11.35 -19.68
N SER A 205 -0.26 11.70 -18.42
CA SER A 205 0.73 12.23 -17.50
C SER A 205 1.77 11.17 -17.16
N ASP A 206 2.97 11.60 -16.77
CA ASP A 206 4.10 10.72 -16.47
C ASP A 206 3.84 9.77 -15.27
N MET A 207 4.66 8.73 -15.14
CA MET A 207 4.50 7.71 -14.11
C MET A 207 4.73 8.26 -12.69
N HIS A 208 5.65 9.20 -12.50
CA HIS A 208 5.93 9.79 -11.17
C HIS A 208 4.71 10.60 -10.70
N SER A 209 4.05 11.33 -11.57
CA SER A 209 2.79 12.03 -11.30
C SER A 209 1.68 11.06 -10.90
N ALA A 210 1.53 9.94 -11.61
CA ALA A 210 0.55 8.91 -11.31
C ALA A 210 0.82 8.23 -9.96
N ILE A 211 2.08 7.92 -9.64
CA ILE A 211 2.48 7.34 -8.34
C ILE A 211 2.34 8.37 -7.21
N THR A 212 2.69 9.64 -7.45
CA THR A 212 2.46 10.73 -6.47
C THR A 212 0.98 10.85 -6.11
N SER A 213 0.09 10.74 -7.10
CA SER A 213 -1.37 10.72 -6.89
C SER A 213 -1.80 9.50 -6.06
N ALA A 214 -1.25 8.31 -6.34
CA ALA A 214 -1.50 7.10 -5.57
C ALA A 214 -1.07 7.23 -4.10
N ILE A 215 0.14 7.75 -3.84
CA ILE A 215 0.66 7.98 -2.48
C ILE A 215 -0.21 9.00 -1.74
N GLY A 216 -0.61 10.10 -2.41
CA GLY A 216 -1.51 11.09 -1.85
C GLY A 216 -2.86 10.50 -1.43
N THR A 217 -3.41 9.59 -2.24
CA THR A 217 -4.65 8.88 -1.95
C THR A 217 -4.47 7.85 -0.83
N LEU A 218 -3.36 7.10 -0.85
CA LEU A 218 -3.04 6.10 0.19
C LEU A 218 -2.87 6.75 1.57
N LYS A 219 -2.30 7.96 1.64
CA LYS A 219 -2.16 8.73 2.89
C LYS A 219 -3.51 8.98 3.59
N GLY A 220 -4.62 8.95 2.86
CA GLY A 220 -5.94 9.27 3.40
C GLY A 220 -6.37 8.32 4.52
N PRO A 221 -6.99 8.84 5.61
CA PRO A 221 -7.35 8.05 6.79
C PRO A 221 -8.41 6.97 6.54
N LEU A 222 -9.06 6.96 5.41
CA LEU A 222 -10.02 5.94 4.99
C LEU A 222 -9.39 4.87 4.09
N HIS A 223 -8.06 4.92 3.88
CA HIS A 223 -7.34 3.98 3.02
C HIS A 223 -6.10 3.41 3.73
N GLY A 224 -4.91 3.96 3.57
CA GLY A 224 -3.66 3.32 4.01
C GLY A 224 -3.33 3.41 5.50
N GLY A 225 -4.07 4.19 6.29
CA GLY A 225 -3.80 4.37 7.72
C GLY A 225 -4.51 3.38 8.64
N ALA A 226 -5.08 2.29 8.11
CA ALA A 226 -5.88 1.37 8.92
C ALA A 226 -5.01 0.51 9.85
N ASN A 227 -3.88 0.01 9.38
CA ASN A 227 -2.94 -0.79 10.17
C ASN A 227 -2.27 0.01 11.31
N GLN A 228 -1.92 1.28 11.09
CA GLN A 228 -1.47 2.17 12.16
C GLN A 228 -2.51 2.26 13.28
N ARG A 229 -3.78 2.49 12.92
CA ARG A 229 -4.87 2.57 13.88
C ARG A 229 -5.17 1.25 14.60
N VAL A 230 -4.91 0.11 13.96
CA VAL A 230 -4.98 -1.19 14.64
C VAL A 230 -3.93 -1.25 15.74
N LYS A 231 -2.69 -0.82 15.48
CA LYS A 231 -1.64 -0.78 16.50
C LYS A 231 -2.00 0.16 17.65
N GLU A 232 -2.43 1.39 17.33
CA GLU A 232 -2.87 2.37 18.33
C GLU A 232 -4.02 1.81 19.21
N MET A 233 -4.97 1.09 18.60
CA MET A 233 -6.06 0.43 19.31
C MET A 233 -5.56 -0.70 20.21
N LEU A 234 -4.65 -1.54 19.74
CA LEU A 234 -4.08 -2.62 20.57
C LEU A 234 -3.29 -2.07 21.75
N ASP A 235 -2.59 -0.94 21.57
CA ASP A 235 -1.89 -0.24 22.66
C ASP A 235 -2.88 0.35 23.69
N GLU A 236 -4.00 0.91 23.22
CA GLU A 236 -5.06 1.42 24.11
C GLU A 236 -5.74 0.30 24.91
N ILE A 237 -5.93 -0.89 24.31
CA ILE A 237 -6.47 -2.06 24.99
C ILE A 237 -5.48 -2.59 26.03
N GLY A 238 -4.23 -2.71 25.71
CA GLY A 238 -3.10 -3.08 26.56
C GLY A 238 -3.03 -4.57 26.93
N SER A 239 -4.13 -5.22 27.31
CA SER A 239 -4.14 -6.65 27.72
C SER A 239 -5.41 -7.38 27.31
N PRO A 240 -5.39 -8.73 27.23
CA PRO A 240 -6.57 -9.54 26.90
C PRO A 240 -7.78 -9.30 27.81
N ASP A 241 -7.53 -9.02 29.08
CA ASP A 241 -8.60 -8.78 30.07
C ASP A 241 -9.37 -7.48 29.81
N CYS A 242 -8.72 -6.50 29.18
CA CYS A 242 -9.33 -5.20 28.86
C CYS A 242 -10.19 -5.23 27.59
N VAL A 243 -10.08 -6.27 26.75
CA VAL A 243 -10.72 -6.34 25.43
C VAL A 243 -12.23 -6.18 25.48
N VAL A 244 -12.91 -6.91 26.36
CA VAL A 244 -14.39 -6.89 26.45
C VAL A 244 -14.88 -5.49 26.78
N GLY A 245 -14.31 -4.86 27.82
CA GLY A 245 -14.66 -3.49 28.22
C GLY A 245 -14.41 -2.45 27.13
N TYR A 246 -13.28 -2.57 26.42
CA TYR A 246 -12.94 -1.69 25.31
C TYR A 246 -13.94 -1.82 24.16
N VAL A 247 -14.24 -3.06 23.73
CA VAL A 247 -15.18 -3.33 22.63
C VAL A 247 -16.56 -2.80 22.96
N ASP A 248 -17.10 -3.15 24.13
CA ASP A 248 -18.45 -2.74 24.55
C ASP A 248 -18.56 -1.20 24.62
N LYS A 249 -17.58 -0.51 25.21
CA LYS A 249 -17.51 0.96 25.26
C LYS A 249 -17.45 1.57 23.86
N THR A 250 -16.61 1.03 22.98
CA THR A 250 -16.39 1.58 21.63
C THR A 250 -17.65 1.40 20.77
N LEU A 251 -18.30 0.23 20.84
CA LEU A 251 -19.54 -0.04 20.10
C LEU A 251 -20.72 0.78 20.62
N ALA A 252 -20.84 0.99 21.94
CA ALA A 252 -21.85 1.87 22.54
C ALA A 252 -21.69 3.32 22.06
N ALA A 253 -20.44 3.78 21.87
CA ALA A 253 -20.13 5.09 21.29
C ALA A 253 -20.30 5.15 19.76
N LYS A 254 -20.81 4.09 19.13
CA LYS A 254 -20.95 3.97 17.65
C LYS A 254 -19.66 4.18 16.89
N LYS A 255 -18.52 3.92 17.51
CA LYS A 255 -17.20 3.98 16.89
C LYS A 255 -16.85 2.63 16.24
N ARG A 256 -15.90 2.66 15.30
CA ARG A 256 -15.42 1.44 14.62
C ARG A 256 -14.31 0.79 15.44
N ILE A 257 -14.30 -0.54 15.47
CA ILE A 257 -13.16 -1.34 15.88
C ILE A 257 -12.28 -1.52 14.64
N MET A 258 -11.02 -1.15 14.73
CA MET A 258 -10.11 -1.14 13.57
C MET A 258 -9.66 -2.57 13.22
N GLY A 259 -9.34 -2.81 11.95
CA GLY A 259 -8.89 -4.11 11.46
C GLY A 259 -10.02 -5.15 11.23
N PHE A 260 -11.29 -4.78 11.38
CA PHE A 260 -12.45 -5.66 11.17
C PHE A 260 -13.34 -5.21 10.02
N GLY A 261 -13.85 -6.20 9.28
CA GLY A 261 -14.70 -6.00 8.12
C GLY A 261 -13.92 -5.52 6.90
N HIS A 262 -14.48 -5.76 5.74
CA HIS A 262 -13.89 -5.40 4.45
C HIS A 262 -14.96 -4.88 3.48
N ARG A 263 -14.55 -3.97 2.57
CA ARG A 263 -15.50 -3.43 1.58
C ARG A 263 -15.89 -4.47 0.51
N VAL A 264 -15.01 -5.42 0.24
CA VAL A 264 -15.17 -6.47 -0.78
C VAL A 264 -15.48 -7.82 -0.14
N TYR A 265 -14.59 -8.34 0.74
CA TYR A 265 -14.77 -9.65 1.36
C TYR A 265 -15.97 -9.69 2.30
N ARG A 266 -16.77 -10.77 2.18
CA ARG A 266 -17.87 -11.13 3.08
C ARG A 266 -17.47 -12.20 4.08
N VAL A 267 -16.36 -12.86 3.80
CA VAL A 267 -15.68 -13.85 4.63
C VAL A 267 -14.34 -13.29 5.10
N GLU A 268 -13.49 -14.11 5.68
CA GLU A 268 -12.15 -13.73 6.10
C GLU A 268 -11.29 -13.24 4.91
N ASP A 269 -10.53 -12.17 5.11
CA ASP A 269 -9.53 -11.70 4.15
C ASP A 269 -8.40 -12.73 4.04
N PRO A 270 -8.17 -13.33 2.84
CA PRO A 270 -7.24 -14.45 2.67
C PRO A 270 -5.79 -14.13 3.06
N ARG A 271 -5.43 -12.86 3.16
CA ARG A 271 -4.08 -12.38 3.46
C ARG A 271 -3.75 -12.45 4.96
N GLY A 272 -4.76 -12.26 5.83
CA GLY A 272 -4.58 -12.13 7.28
C GLY A 272 -3.87 -13.32 7.91
N ARG A 273 -4.21 -14.55 7.51
CA ARG A 273 -3.61 -15.79 8.05
C ARG A 273 -2.10 -15.90 7.81
N HIS A 274 -1.60 -15.40 6.66
CA HIS A 274 -0.17 -15.44 6.35
C HIS A 274 0.60 -14.46 7.22
N LEU A 275 0.07 -13.25 7.41
CA LEU A 275 0.69 -12.25 8.29
C LEU A 275 0.70 -12.73 9.74
N LYS A 276 -0.41 -13.36 10.20
CA LYS A 276 -0.49 -13.99 11.53
C LYS A 276 0.63 -15.01 11.73
N ALA A 277 0.76 -15.96 10.81
CA ALA A 277 1.75 -17.05 10.91
C ALA A 277 3.20 -16.52 10.97
N HIS A 278 3.50 -15.38 10.32
CA HIS A 278 4.80 -14.74 10.41
C HIS A 278 4.97 -13.89 11.67
N ALA A 279 3.91 -13.25 12.16
CA ALA A 279 3.92 -12.54 13.45
C ALA A 279 4.17 -13.52 14.61
N GLU A 280 3.53 -14.70 14.60
CA GLU A 280 3.74 -15.76 15.59
C GLU A 280 5.19 -16.25 15.64
N LYS A 281 5.88 -16.33 14.49
CA LYS A 281 7.30 -16.71 14.43
C LYS A 281 8.27 -15.64 14.96
N LEU A 282 7.80 -14.40 15.06
CA LEU A 282 8.59 -13.26 15.52
C LEU A 282 8.14 -12.75 16.90
N GLN A 283 7.23 -13.46 17.59
CA GLN A 283 6.69 -13.00 18.85
C GLN A 283 7.75 -12.75 19.93
N ASP A 284 8.86 -13.50 19.89
CA ASP A 284 9.98 -13.32 20.82
C ASP A 284 10.80 -12.04 20.56
N GLU A 285 10.60 -11.38 19.43
CA GLU A 285 11.22 -10.08 19.08
C GLU A 285 10.50 -8.87 19.70
N GLY A 286 9.35 -9.09 20.36
CA GLY A 286 8.53 -8.05 20.98
C GLY A 286 7.64 -8.55 22.10
N ASP A 287 6.54 -7.85 22.38
CA ASP A 287 5.61 -8.22 23.44
C ASP A 287 4.63 -9.31 22.97
N PRO A 288 4.71 -10.54 23.50
CA PRO A 288 3.79 -11.63 23.15
C PRO A 288 2.32 -11.32 23.53
N MET A 289 2.08 -10.45 24.51
CA MET A 289 0.77 -10.00 24.95
C MET A 289 -0.07 -9.41 23.80
N MET A 290 0.60 -8.83 22.78
CA MET A 290 -0.09 -8.28 21.62
C MET A 290 -0.85 -9.35 20.82
N LEU A 291 -0.28 -10.55 20.62
CA LEU A 291 -0.96 -11.64 19.92
C LEU A 291 -2.08 -12.24 20.74
N GLU A 292 -1.90 -12.35 22.05
CA GLU A 292 -2.95 -12.81 22.98
C GLU A 292 -4.12 -11.83 22.99
N THR A 293 -3.84 -10.52 23.09
CA THR A 293 -4.85 -9.45 22.99
C THR A 293 -5.57 -9.49 21.66
N SER A 294 -4.81 -9.70 20.55
CA SER A 294 -5.37 -9.83 19.21
C SER A 294 -6.30 -11.03 19.09
N ALA A 295 -5.91 -12.19 19.61
CA ALA A 295 -6.73 -13.40 19.59
C ALA A 295 -8.04 -13.19 20.37
N ARG A 296 -7.96 -12.61 21.58
CA ARG A 296 -9.12 -12.28 22.38
C ARG A 296 -10.04 -11.27 21.70
N LEU A 297 -9.49 -10.27 21.04
CA LEU A 297 -10.25 -9.25 20.32
C LEU A 297 -11.03 -9.86 19.13
N ILE A 298 -10.42 -10.79 18.39
CA ILE A 298 -11.08 -11.51 17.30
C ILE A 298 -12.27 -12.31 17.83
N GLU A 299 -12.08 -13.05 18.91
CA GLU A 299 -13.14 -13.84 19.54
C GLU A 299 -14.32 -12.95 19.95
N VAL A 300 -14.06 -11.87 20.69
CA VAL A 300 -15.09 -10.94 21.16
C VAL A 300 -15.82 -10.28 19.99
N MET A 301 -15.10 -9.83 18.96
CA MET A 301 -15.71 -9.21 17.78
C MET A 301 -16.54 -10.18 16.95
N HIS A 302 -16.12 -11.44 16.85
CA HIS A 302 -16.93 -12.46 16.21
C HIS A 302 -18.25 -12.69 16.98
N GLN A 303 -18.19 -12.79 18.31
CA GLN A 303 -19.38 -12.93 19.17
C GLN A 303 -20.32 -11.72 19.09
N ARG A 304 -19.79 -10.48 19.06
CA ARG A 304 -20.59 -9.24 19.09
C ARG A 304 -21.14 -8.82 17.74
N LYS A 305 -20.42 -9.07 16.64
CA LYS A 305 -20.71 -8.51 15.31
C LYS A 305 -20.63 -9.52 14.16
N GLY A 306 -20.10 -10.72 14.36
CA GLY A 306 -19.85 -11.69 13.29
C GLY A 306 -18.88 -11.16 12.23
N LEU A 307 -17.98 -10.23 12.57
CA LEU A 307 -17.03 -9.64 11.63
C LEU A 307 -15.71 -10.37 11.67
N SER A 308 -15.19 -10.66 10.46
CA SER A 308 -13.83 -11.18 10.26
C SER A 308 -12.80 -10.05 10.19
N ILE A 309 -11.56 -10.39 10.48
CA ILE A 309 -10.41 -9.49 10.33
C ILE A 309 -10.12 -9.20 8.85
N ASN A 310 -9.47 -8.07 8.61
CA ASN A 310 -8.87 -7.75 7.31
C ASN A 310 -7.33 -7.78 7.40
N VAL A 311 -6.66 -7.52 6.27
CA VAL A 311 -5.20 -7.58 6.16
C VAL A 311 -4.49 -6.64 7.15
N ASP A 312 -5.10 -5.50 7.50
CA ASP A 312 -4.49 -4.49 8.37
C ASP A 312 -4.31 -4.98 9.81
N PHE A 313 -5.14 -5.95 10.25
CA PHE A 313 -5.13 -6.43 11.62
C PHE A 313 -3.77 -7.05 11.99
N TYR A 314 -3.34 -8.09 11.28
CA TYR A 314 -2.08 -8.76 11.58
C TYR A 314 -0.85 -8.10 10.94
N SER A 315 -1.02 -7.20 9.95
CA SER A 315 0.10 -6.38 9.51
C SER A 315 0.60 -5.45 10.61
N ALA A 316 -0.30 -4.94 11.46
CA ALA A 316 0.07 -4.12 12.61
C ALA A 316 0.97 -4.87 13.59
N SER A 317 0.60 -6.10 13.98
CA SER A 317 1.42 -6.94 14.87
C SER A 317 2.76 -7.30 14.23
N LEU A 318 2.73 -7.73 12.96
CA LEU A 318 3.93 -8.11 12.23
C LEU A 318 4.94 -6.96 12.14
N TYR A 319 4.49 -5.77 11.75
CA TYR A 319 5.39 -4.61 11.63
C TYR A 319 5.94 -4.15 12.98
N THR A 320 5.16 -4.31 14.05
CA THR A 320 5.64 -4.04 15.42
C THR A 320 6.76 -5.00 15.82
N TYR A 321 6.62 -6.31 15.56
CA TYR A 321 7.69 -7.28 15.82
C TYR A 321 8.92 -7.08 14.91
N LEU A 322 8.69 -6.51 13.73
CA LEU A 322 9.78 -6.02 12.89
C LEU A 322 10.38 -4.68 13.39
N ARG A 323 10.01 -4.18 14.58
CA ARG A 323 10.48 -2.94 15.21
C ARG A 323 10.33 -1.71 14.31
N LEU A 324 9.26 -1.67 13.52
CA LEU A 324 8.93 -0.55 12.66
C LEU A 324 7.89 0.34 13.37
N PRO A 325 8.04 1.67 13.39
CA PRO A 325 7.13 2.56 14.10
C PRO A 325 5.77 2.65 13.42
N PRO A 326 4.67 2.78 14.19
CA PRO A 326 3.31 2.72 13.65
C PRO A 326 3.00 3.78 12.58
N ASP A 327 3.54 4.99 12.70
CA ASP A 327 3.33 6.07 11.75
C ASP A 327 4.05 5.87 10.40
N LEU A 328 4.98 4.89 10.34
CA LEU A 328 5.63 4.44 9.11
C LEU A 328 4.79 3.36 8.36
N PHE A 329 3.80 2.73 8.99
CA PHE A 329 3.03 1.63 8.39
C PHE A 329 2.38 1.98 7.03
N PRO A 330 1.82 3.18 6.83
CA PRO A 330 1.35 3.57 5.50
C PRO A 330 2.46 3.62 4.43
N ASN A 331 3.69 3.96 4.82
CA ASN A 331 4.84 3.94 3.92
C ASN A 331 5.23 2.49 3.54
N LEU A 332 5.16 1.54 4.51
CA LEU A 332 5.40 0.12 4.25
C LEU A 332 4.36 -0.43 3.26
N PHE A 333 3.12 0.03 3.39
CA PHE A 333 2.07 -0.27 2.43
C PHE A 333 2.43 0.26 1.03
N ALA A 334 2.98 1.48 0.92
CA ALA A 334 3.42 2.05 -0.35
C ALA A 334 4.58 1.28 -0.98
N ILE A 335 5.58 0.83 -0.18
CA ILE A 335 6.71 -0.02 -0.63
C ILE A 335 6.20 -1.30 -1.31
N SER A 336 5.13 -1.87 -0.79
CA SER A 336 4.51 -3.05 -1.39
C SER A 336 3.65 -2.69 -2.61
N ARG A 337 2.73 -1.75 -2.44
CA ARG A 337 1.69 -1.44 -3.43
C ARG A 337 2.23 -0.79 -4.70
N ILE A 338 3.45 -0.27 -4.68
CA ILE A 338 4.09 0.27 -5.89
C ILE A 338 4.16 -0.76 -7.02
N ALA A 339 4.33 -2.05 -6.70
CA ALA A 339 4.31 -3.13 -7.68
C ALA A 339 2.98 -3.19 -8.45
N GLY A 340 1.86 -3.13 -7.71
CA GLY A 340 0.51 -3.09 -8.28
C GLY A 340 0.20 -1.76 -8.97
N TRP A 341 0.57 -0.62 -8.39
CA TRP A 341 0.37 0.68 -9.05
C TRP A 341 1.09 0.74 -10.39
N ALA A 342 2.36 0.33 -10.43
CA ALA A 342 3.13 0.28 -11.67
C ALA A 342 2.50 -0.65 -12.70
N ALA A 343 2.06 -1.85 -12.31
CA ALA A 343 1.35 -2.77 -13.19
C ALA A 343 0.10 -2.13 -13.80
N HIS A 344 -0.73 -1.49 -12.98
CA HIS A 344 -1.97 -0.84 -13.42
C HIS A 344 -1.72 0.40 -14.28
N ILE A 345 -0.65 1.16 -14.05
CA ILE A 345 -0.24 2.28 -14.89
C ILE A 345 0.26 1.79 -16.24
N LEU A 346 1.10 0.74 -16.25
CA LEU A 346 1.59 0.13 -17.49
C LEU A 346 0.44 -0.45 -18.31
N GLU A 347 -0.53 -1.13 -17.67
CA GLU A 347 -1.75 -1.62 -18.35
C GLU A 347 -2.58 -0.46 -18.91
N GLN A 348 -2.70 0.66 -18.17
CA GLN A 348 -3.43 1.85 -18.63
C GLN A 348 -2.76 2.48 -19.85
N TYR A 349 -1.42 2.62 -19.85
CA TYR A 349 -0.69 3.18 -21.00
C TYR A 349 -0.77 2.28 -22.24
N ALA A 350 -0.82 0.95 -22.06
CA ALA A 350 -0.85 0.00 -23.16
C ALA A 350 -2.17 0.04 -23.96
N ASP A 351 -3.28 0.32 -23.30
CA ASP A 351 -4.63 0.46 -23.90
C ASP A 351 -5.35 1.65 -23.25
N ASN A 352 -4.88 2.87 -23.62
CA ASN A 352 -5.32 4.07 -22.91
C ASN A 352 -6.67 4.61 -23.41
N GLN A 353 -7.55 4.82 -22.45
CA GLN A 353 -8.78 5.61 -22.61
C GLN A 353 -8.85 6.63 -21.47
N LEU A 354 -9.14 7.90 -21.80
CA LEU A 354 -9.29 8.95 -20.80
C LEU A 354 -10.43 8.61 -19.81
N ILE A 355 -10.11 8.53 -18.54
CA ILE A 355 -11.08 8.30 -17.47
C ILE A 355 -11.73 9.63 -17.08
N ARG A 356 -12.94 9.86 -17.61
CA ARG A 356 -13.68 11.12 -17.38
C ARG A 356 -15.19 10.82 -17.20
N PRO A 357 -15.65 10.49 -15.99
CA PRO A 357 -17.07 10.27 -15.70
C PRO A 357 -17.89 11.56 -15.82
N ARG A 358 -19.21 11.41 -15.95
CA ARG A 358 -20.15 12.52 -15.85
C ARG A 358 -20.56 12.73 -14.40
N SER A 359 -20.99 13.95 -14.06
CA SER A 359 -21.62 14.28 -12.79
C SER A 359 -23.10 14.67 -13.00
N GLU A 360 -23.94 14.33 -12.03
CA GLU A 360 -25.27 14.88 -11.89
C GLU A 360 -25.16 16.26 -11.22
N TYR A 361 -25.58 17.31 -11.90
CA TYR A 361 -25.58 18.65 -11.34
C TYR A 361 -26.78 18.82 -10.39
N ARG A 362 -26.49 19.16 -9.13
CA ARG A 362 -27.51 19.42 -8.08
C ARG A 362 -27.54 20.86 -7.58
N GLY A 363 -26.83 21.74 -8.26
CA GLY A 363 -26.83 23.17 -7.94
C GLY A 363 -28.08 23.89 -8.45
N PRO A 364 -28.16 25.22 -8.26
CA PRO A 364 -29.24 26.04 -8.80
C PRO A 364 -29.31 25.94 -10.32
N GLY A 365 -30.51 26.03 -10.87
CA GLY A 365 -30.70 26.12 -12.31
C GLY A 365 -30.03 27.37 -12.92
N GLN A 366 -30.17 27.56 -14.22
CA GLN A 366 -29.58 28.69 -14.94
C GLN A 366 -30.01 30.01 -14.32
N ARG A 367 -29.07 30.86 -13.95
CA ARG A 367 -29.30 32.18 -13.35
C ARG A 367 -28.79 33.27 -14.27
N ARG A 368 -29.53 34.39 -14.34
CA ARG A 368 -29.04 35.60 -15.01
C ARG A 368 -27.90 36.20 -14.21
N TYR A 369 -26.79 36.47 -14.88
CA TYR A 369 -25.70 37.26 -14.28
C TYR A 369 -26.18 38.69 -14.09
N ARG A 370 -25.95 39.25 -12.89
CA ARG A 370 -26.15 40.68 -12.59
C ARG A 370 -24.78 41.30 -12.32
N PRO A 371 -24.42 42.40 -12.98
CA PRO A 371 -23.21 43.15 -12.66
C PRO A 371 -23.17 43.58 -11.20
N LEU A 372 -21.97 43.81 -10.65
CA LEU A 372 -21.81 44.14 -9.22
C LEU A 372 -22.65 45.35 -8.79
N GLY A 373 -22.75 46.36 -9.64
CA GLY A 373 -23.55 47.59 -9.37
C GLY A 373 -25.07 47.40 -9.43
N GLU A 374 -25.54 46.20 -9.83
CA GLU A 374 -26.98 45.84 -9.93
C GLU A 374 -27.40 44.74 -8.91
N ARG A 375 -26.53 44.37 -7.95
CA ARG A 375 -26.78 43.34 -6.94
C ARG A 375 -27.36 43.92 -5.65
#